data_2e5273e83f11b67aaf8a3d2dd69d6e2f
#
_entry.id   2e5273e83f11b67aaf8a3d2dd69d6e2f
#
_cell.length_a   1.000
_cell.length_b   1.000
_cell.length_c   1.000
_cell.angle_alpha   90.00
_cell.angle_beta   90.00
_cell.angle_gamma   90.00
#
_symmetry.space_group_name_H-M   'P 1'
#
loop_
_entity.id
_entity.type
_entity.pdbx_description
1 polymer ?
#
loop_
_entity_poly.entity_id
_entity_poly.type
_entity_poly.pdbx_seq_one_letter_code
_entity_poly.pdbx_strand_id
1 'polypeptide(L)'
;MIIVQLRGGLDNQMFQYAFACNLAKTNNTELIIDSISNYRIRGLYIPRPYLLGDFNINKKNILQDELNWAKNIRIWQRIGIAPKWIHLQEKKFDMFQEDAIKKYKKNVYVIGFWQNEQYFSTISSVLKKEFTINKKWIDNYQEPVSSLNSVAVHVRRGDYISNAEFQSSYVNLNETDYYNNAIK
;
A
#
# COMPACT_ATOMS: atom_id res chain seq x y z
N MET A 1 2.26 -14.47 -12.58
CA MET A 1 1.62 -14.06 -11.31
C MET A 1 2.43 -12.98 -10.64
N ILE A 2 1.80 -11.95 -10.14
CA ILE A 2 2.40 -10.87 -9.34
C ILE A 2 1.88 -11.02 -7.91
N ILE A 3 2.77 -10.98 -6.92
CA ILE A 3 2.39 -10.89 -5.51
C ILE A 3 2.94 -9.58 -4.96
N VAL A 4 2.12 -8.80 -4.28
CA VAL A 4 2.54 -7.56 -3.63
C VAL A 4 2.49 -7.70 -2.11
N GLN A 5 3.60 -7.39 -1.44
CA GLN A 5 3.64 -7.27 0.01
C GLN A 5 3.11 -5.89 0.41
N LEU A 6 2.02 -5.86 1.19
CA LEU A 6 1.50 -4.64 1.76
C LEU A 6 2.10 -4.35 3.12
N ARG A 7 2.42 -3.08 3.38
CA ARG A 7 2.96 -2.60 4.65
C ARG A 7 2.67 -1.11 4.85
N GLY A 8 2.70 -0.66 6.10
CA GLY A 8 2.45 0.73 6.44
C GLY A 8 0.97 1.06 6.59
N GLY A 9 0.65 2.34 6.62
CA GLY A 9 -0.71 2.87 6.70
C GLY A 9 -1.49 2.70 5.40
N LEU A 10 -2.73 3.19 5.39
CA LEU A 10 -3.64 3.07 4.25
C LEU A 10 -3.04 3.64 2.97
N ASP A 11 -2.48 4.83 3.05
CA ASP A 11 -1.82 5.52 1.94
C ASP A 11 -0.73 4.66 1.30
N ASN A 12 0.17 4.10 2.12
CA ASN A 12 1.22 3.22 1.66
C ASN A 12 0.67 1.96 0.96
N GLN A 13 -0.36 1.35 1.55
CA GLN A 13 -1.01 0.18 0.97
C GLN A 13 -1.67 0.50 -0.38
N MET A 14 -2.25 1.70 -0.53
CA MET A 14 -2.84 2.16 -1.79
C MET A 14 -1.77 2.31 -2.89
N PHE A 15 -0.63 2.91 -2.61
CA PHE A 15 0.48 3.04 -3.56
C PHE A 15 1.04 1.68 -3.98
N GLN A 16 1.30 0.80 -3.02
CA GLN A 16 1.81 -0.55 -3.25
C GLN A 16 0.85 -1.35 -4.15
N TYR A 17 -0.44 -1.29 -3.83
CA TYR A 17 -1.48 -1.93 -4.63
C TYR A 17 -1.54 -1.36 -6.05
N ALA A 18 -1.55 -0.04 -6.20
CA ALA A 18 -1.65 0.64 -7.49
C ALA A 18 -0.48 0.27 -8.43
N PHE A 19 0.74 0.29 -7.91
CA PHE A 19 1.91 -0.17 -8.65
C PHE A 19 1.75 -1.62 -9.12
N ALA A 20 1.42 -2.52 -8.19
CA ALA A 20 1.31 -3.94 -8.50
C ALA A 20 0.14 -4.25 -9.45
N CYS A 21 -0.96 -3.49 -9.36
CA CYS A 21 -2.08 -3.58 -10.28
C CYS A 21 -1.66 -3.23 -11.72
N ASN A 22 -0.92 -2.13 -11.90
CA ASN A 22 -0.37 -1.78 -13.20
C ASN A 22 0.62 -2.82 -13.71
N LEU A 23 1.49 -3.32 -12.84
CA LEU A 23 2.44 -4.37 -13.20
C LEU A 23 1.75 -5.66 -13.64
N ALA A 24 0.70 -6.07 -12.93
CA ALA A 24 -0.09 -7.26 -13.27
C ALA A 24 -0.80 -7.09 -14.63
N LYS A 25 -1.37 -5.91 -14.88
CA LYS A 25 -1.98 -5.55 -16.16
C LYS A 25 -0.96 -5.58 -17.31
N THR A 26 0.21 -4.97 -17.13
CA THR A 26 1.29 -4.96 -18.13
C THR A 26 1.77 -6.37 -18.47
N ASN A 27 1.72 -7.28 -17.48
CA ASN A 27 2.15 -8.66 -17.63
C ASN A 27 1.02 -9.61 -18.01
N ASN A 28 -0.22 -9.11 -18.16
CA ASN A 28 -1.43 -9.90 -18.40
C ASN A 28 -1.53 -11.10 -17.45
N THR A 29 -1.46 -10.84 -16.15
CA THR A 29 -1.41 -11.88 -15.13
C THR A 29 -2.19 -11.50 -13.88
N GLU A 30 -2.44 -12.49 -13.03
CA GLU A 30 -3.13 -12.31 -11.76
C GLU A 30 -2.29 -11.50 -10.76
N LEU A 31 -2.97 -10.64 -9.98
CA LEU A 31 -2.42 -9.96 -8.80
C LEU A 31 -2.92 -10.65 -7.54
N ILE A 32 -2.00 -10.98 -6.64
CA ILE A 32 -2.28 -11.51 -5.31
C ILE A 32 -1.73 -10.54 -4.26
N ILE A 33 -2.48 -10.31 -3.21
CA ILE A 33 -2.12 -9.42 -2.10
C ILE A 33 -1.53 -10.26 -0.96
N ASP A 34 -0.30 -9.95 -0.56
CA ASP A 34 0.29 -10.45 0.68
C ASP A 34 0.06 -9.43 1.80
N SER A 35 -1.02 -9.61 2.51
CA SER A 35 -1.39 -8.81 3.68
C SER A 35 -0.84 -9.35 5.00
N ILE A 36 -0.08 -10.44 4.99
CA ILE A 36 0.31 -11.22 6.17
C ILE A 36 1.79 -11.06 6.52
N SER A 37 2.67 -11.03 5.53
CA SER A 37 4.14 -11.07 5.75
C SER A 37 4.67 -9.93 6.59
N ASN A 38 4.05 -8.77 6.49
CA ASN A 38 4.48 -7.56 7.17
C ASN A 38 4.25 -7.60 8.69
N TYR A 39 3.30 -8.40 9.17
CA TYR A 39 2.98 -8.51 10.59
C TYR A 39 4.02 -9.28 11.42
N ARG A 40 5.03 -9.88 10.76
CA ARG A 40 6.01 -10.75 11.40
C ARG A 40 7.40 -10.15 11.53
N ILE A 41 7.61 -8.89 11.15
CA ILE A 41 8.91 -8.25 11.31
C ILE A 41 9.10 -7.88 12.78
N ARG A 42 9.99 -8.61 13.47
CA ARG A 42 10.47 -8.22 14.80
C ARG A 42 11.34 -6.97 14.66
N GLY A 43 10.98 -5.89 15.31
CA GLY A 43 11.72 -4.63 15.31
C GLY A 43 10.80 -3.42 15.44
N LEU A 44 11.35 -2.23 15.35
CA LEU A 44 10.75 -0.90 15.54
C LEU A 44 9.50 -0.56 14.70
N TYR A 45 8.94 -1.51 13.96
CA TYR A 45 7.81 -1.28 13.09
C TYR A 45 6.49 -1.68 13.75
N ILE A 46 5.59 -0.71 13.91
CA ILE A 46 4.22 -0.98 14.37
C ILE A 46 3.45 -1.66 13.24
N PRO A 47 3.01 -2.91 13.40
CA PRO A 47 2.22 -3.59 12.38
C PRO A 47 0.92 -2.82 12.13
N ARG A 48 0.64 -2.53 10.87
CA ARG A 48 -0.63 -1.90 10.49
C ARG A 48 -1.57 -2.95 9.92
N PRO A 49 -2.87 -2.92 10.26
CA PRO A 49 -3.83 -3.87 9.71
C PRO A 49 -3.96 -3.71 8.18
N TYR A 50 -4.51 -4.75 7.55
CA TYR A 50 -4.92 -4.67 6.16
C TYR A 50 -6.13 -3.72 6.05
N LEU A 51 -5.96 -2.61 5.35
CA LEU A 51 -6.97 -1.54 5.28
C LEU A 51 -7.66 -1.46 3.91
N LEU A 52 -7.12 -2.12 2.88
CA LEU A 52 -7.73 -2.08 1.54
C LEU A 52 -9.03 -2.90 1.43
N GLY A 53 -9.39 -3.68 2.45
CA GLY A 53 -10.64 -4.44 2.51
C GLY A 53 -11.91 -3.58 2.58
N ASP A 54 -11.77 -2.29 2.90
CA ASP A 54 -12.89 -1.34 2.95
C ASP A 54 -13.20 -0.70 1.59
N PHE A 55 -12.44 -1.04 0.56
CA PHE A 55 -12.63 -0.58 -0.81
C PHE A 55 -13.18 -1.70 -1.71
N ASN A 56 -13.63 -1.31 -2.90
CA ASN A 56 -14.15 -2.24 -3.92
C ASN A 56 -13.03 -3.01 -4.66
N ILE A 57 -12.04 -3.45 -3.90
CA ILE A 57 -10.92 -4.24 -4.41
C ILE A 57 -11.28 -5.73 -4.38
N ASN A 58 -11.45 -6.32 -5.54
CA ASN A 58 -11.72 -7.75 -5.68
C ASN A 58 -10.48 -8.51 -6.14
N LYS A 59 -9.49 -8.63 -5.26
CA LYS A 59 -8.26 -9.40 -5.49
C LYS A 59 -8.09 -10.47 -4.43
N LYS A 60 -7.44 -11.56 -4.81
CA LYS A 60 -7.14 -12.66 -3.90
C LYS A 60 -6.10 -12.22 -2.87
N ASN A 61 -6.41 -12.44 -1.60
CA ASN A 61 -5.40 -12.40 -0.55
C ASN A 61 -4.67 -13.73 -0.45
N ILE A 62 -3.38 -13.69 -0.19
CA ILE A 62 -2.58 -14.89 0.00
C ILE A 62 -2.99 -15.60 1.30
N LEU A 63 -3.13 -16.90 1.24
CA LEU A 63 -3.38 -17.72 2.42
C LEU A 63 -2.07 -17.99 3.17
N GLN A 64 -2.15 -18.31 4.48
CA GLN A 64 -0.99 -18.53 5.33
C GLN A 64 -0.06 -19.64 4.81
N ASP A 65 -0.64 -20.71 4.29
CA ASP A 65 0.13 -21.84 3.76
C ASP A 65 0.84 -21.49 2.46
N GLU A 66 0.18 -20.76 1.56
CA GLU A 66 0.77 -20.22 0.34
C GLU A 66 1.92 -19.26 0.68
N LEU A 67 1.79 -18.49 1.78
CA LEU A 67 2.81 -17.59 2.25
C LEU A 67 4.03 -18.29 2.80
N ASN A 68 3.85 -19.38 3.52
CA ASN A 68 4.95 -20.19 4.03
C ASN A 68 5.81 -20.71 2.87
N TRP A 69 5.15 -21.13 1.79
CA TRP A 69 5.83 -21.49 0.55
C TRP A 69 6.59 -20.31 -0.07
N ALA A 70 5.97 -19.14 -0.19
CA ALA A 70 6.60 -17.94 -0.75
C ALA A 70 7.79 -17.43 0.08
N LYS A 71 7.74 -17.56 1.41
CA LYS A 71 8.87 -17.22 2.31
C LYS A 71 10.07 -18.14 2.14
N ASN A 72 9.82 -19.40 1.96
CA ASN A 72 10.87 -20.39 1.80
C ASN A 72 11.44 -20.37 0.38
N ILE A 73 10.83 -19.63 -0.54
CA ILE A 73 11.24 -19.60 -1.94
C ILE A 73 12.69 -19.16 -2.15
N ARG A 74 13.22 -18.26 -1.29
CA ARG A 74 14.63 -17.86 -1.34
C ARG A 74 15.57 -19.02 -1.02
N ILE A 75 15.19 -19.86 -0.05
CA ILE A 75 15.97 -21.05 0.34
C ILE A 75 15.87 -22.06 -0.79
N TRP A 76 14.67 -22.34 -1.27
CA TRP A 76 14.41 -23.27 -2.37
C TRP A 76 15.08 -22.86 -3.68
N GLN A 77 15.18 -21.54 -3.94
CA GLN A 77 15.91 -21.00 -5.09
C GLN A 77 17.43 -21.21 -4.97
N ARG A 78 17.99 -21.09 -3.76
CA ARG A 78 19.42 -21.33 -3.52
C ARG A 78 19.83 -22.77 -3.79
N ILE A 79 18.93 -23.71 -3.52
CA ILE A 79 19.16 -25.16 -3.73
C ILE A 79 18.58 -25.65 -5.06
N GLY A 80 18.11 -24.75 -5.95
CA GLY A 80 17.68 -25.09 -7.31
C GLY A 80 16.34 -25.80 -7.44
N ILE A 81 15.58 -25.97 -6.37
CA ILE A 81 14.34 -26.74 -6.34
C ILE A 81 13.10 -25.88 -6.66
N ALA A 82 13.13 -24.56 -6.39
CA ALA A 82 11.96 -23.70 -6.63
C ALA A 82 11.99 -23.01 -7.99
N PRO A 83 10.82 -22.74 -8.59
CA PRO A 83 10.72 -21.88 -9.76
C PRO A 83 11.34 -20.51 -9.46
N LYS A 84 12.13 -20.01 -10.41
CA LYS A 84 12.85 -18.74 -10.24
C LYS A 84 11.85 -17.57 -10.18
N TRP A 85 11.56 -17.10 -8.99
CA TRP A 85 10.83 -15.85 -8.75
C TRP A 85 11.76 -14.65 -8.86
N ILE A 86 11.21 -13.55 -9.31
CA ILE A 86 11.88 -12.26 -9.28
C ILE A 86 11.41 -11.52 -8.03
N HIS A 87 12.34 -11.14 -7.17
CA HIS A 87 12.07 -10.22 -6.08
C HIS A 87 12.32 -8.80 -6.59
N LEU A 88 11.21 -8.09 -6.89
CA LEU A 88 11.25 -6.70 -7.32
C LEU A 88 11.20 -5.82 -6.09
N GLN A 89 12.34 -5.29 -5.71
CA GLN A 89 12.47 -4.40 -4.57
C GLN A 89 12.71 -2.97 -5.06
N GLU A 90 12.00 -2.02 -4.46
CA GLU A 90 12.23 -0.59 -4.66
C GLU A 90 13.66 -0.24 -4.21
N LYS A 91 14.44 0.36 -5.11
CA LYS A 91 15.87 0.64 -4.86
C LYS A 91 16.07 1.99 -4.18
N LYS A 92 15.24 2.97 -4.54
CA LYS A 92 15.27 4.34 -4.01
C LYS A 92 13.86 4.79 -3.71
N PHE A 93 13.63 5.23 -2.51
CA PHE A 93 12.38 5.81 -2.06
C PHE A 93 12.08 7.09 -2.86
N ASP A 94 10.82 7.33 -3.20
CA ASP A 94 10.30 8.50 -3.96
C ASP A 94 10.88 8.72 -5.37
N MET A 95 11.72 7.86 -5.86
CA MET A 95 12.26 8.01 -7.22
C MET A 95 11.59 7.02 -8.19
N PHE A 96 11.07 7.56 -9.29
CA PHE A 96 10.54 6.72 -10.36
C PHE A 96 11.65 5.84 -10.98
N GLN A 97 11.38 4.55 -11.05
CA GLN A 97 12.28 3.54 -11.63
C GLN A 97 11.57 2.94 -12.85
N GLU A 98 11.85 3.50 -14.03
CA GLU A 98 11.20 3.09 -15.28
C GLU A 98 11.33 1.59 -15.55
N ASP A 99 12.48 1.01 -15.22
CA ASP A 99 12.78 -0.40 -15.41
C ASP A 99 11.94 -1.34 -14.51
N ALA A 100 11.23 -0.81 -13.53
CA ALA A 100 10.34 -1.59 -12.68
C ALA A 100 9.04 -1.99 -13.41
N ILE A 101 8.56 -1.17 -14.37
CA ILE A 101 7.35 -1.46 -15.14
C ILE A 101 7.74 -2.08 -16.47
N LYS A 102 7.89 -3.38 -16.51
CA LYS A 102 8.20 -4.14 -17.72
C LYS A 102 7.52 -5.50 -17.75
N LYS A 103 7.62 -6.19 -18.88
CA LYS A 103 7.18 -7.58 -18.97
C LYS A 103 8.20 -8.52 -18.32
N TYR A 104 7.71 -9.32 -17.39
CA TYR A 104 8.49 -10.36 -16.70
C TYR A 104 8.10 -11.74 -17.21
N LYS A 105 9.09 -12.57 -17.55
CA LYS A 105 8.87 -13.97 -17.97
C LYS A 105 8.60 -14.92 -16.80
N LYS A 106 8.64 -14.43 -15.58
CA LYS A 106 8.56 -15.22 -14.34
C LYS A 106 7.59 -14.57 -13.37
N ASN A 107 7.21 -15.31 -12.33
CA ASN A 107 6.47 -14.75 -11.22
C ASN A 107 7.30 -13.70 -10.48
N VAL A 108 6.63 -12.63 -10.02
CA VAL A 108 7.26 -11.49 -9.35
C VAL A 108 6.68 -11.31 -7.96
N TYR A 109 7.56 -11.16 -6.98
CA TYR A 109 7.21 -10.75 -5.62
C TYR A 109 7.68 -9.31 -5.40
N VAL A 110 6.73 -8.41 -5.16
CA VAL A 110 6.94 -6.96 -5.12
C VAL A 110 7.10 -6.51 -3.67
N ILE A 111 8.18 -5.75 -3.40
CA ILE A 111 8.51 -5.19 -2.09
C ILE A 111 8.91 -3.73 -2.25
N GLY A 112 8.27 -2.81 -1.57
CA GLY A 112 8.57 -1.38 -1.64
C GLY A 112 7.35 -0.55 -1.27
N PHE A 113 7.48 0.77 -1.26
CA PHE A 113 6.38 1.70 -1.05
C PHE A 113 5.78 2.19 -2.37
N TRP A 114 6.62 2.38 -3.39
CA TRP A 114 6.23 2.73 -4.76
C TRP A 114 5.42 4.04 -4.86
N GLN A 115 5.78 5.01 -4.02
CA GLN A 115 5.06 6.27 -3.82
C GLN A 115 5.34 7.28 -4.95
N ASN A 116 5.05 6.90 -6.19
CA ASN A 116 5.13 7.78 -7.34
C ASN A 116 3.99 7.46 -8.32
N GLU A 117 3.20 8.47 -8.69
CA GLU A 117 2.02 8.31 -9.57
C GLU A 117 2.37 7.82 -10.97
N GLN A 118 3.59 8.07 -11.45
CA GLN A 118 4.05 7.60 -12.76
C GLN A 118 3.97 6.07 -12.90
N TYR A 119 4.05 5.35 -11.78
CA TYR A 119 3.92 3.89 -11.77
C TYR A 119 2.55 3.37 -12.18
N PHE A 120 1.49 4.17 -12.07
CA PHE A 120 0.10 3.71 -12.28
C PHE A 120 -0.80 4.73 -13.00
N SER A 121 -0.25 5.81 -13.54
CA SER A 121 -0.99 6.84 -14.29
C SER A 121 -1.85 6.25 -15.40
N THR A 122 -1.36 5.23 -16.09
CA THR A 122 -2.06 4.55 -17.21
C THR A 122 -3.29 3.75 -16.78
N ILE A 123 -3.47 3.48 -15.50
CA ILE A 123 -4.61 2.74 -14.95
C ILE A 123 -5.45 3.56 -13.95
N SER A 124 -5.32 4.86 -13.95
CA SER A 124 -5.99 5.75 -12.99
C SER A 124 -7.52 5.56 -12.96
N SER A 125 -8.16 5.32 -14.10
CA SER A 125 -9.59 5.06 -14.18
C SER A 125 -10.02 3.75 -13.51
N VAL A 126 -9.17 2.73 -13.55
CA VAL A 126 -9.39 1.45 -12.86
C VAL A 126 -9.25 1.65 -11.35
N LEU A 127 -8.17 2.33 -10.93
CA LEU A 127 -7.91 2.59 -9.52
C LEU A 127 -9.01 3.45 -8.87
N LYS A 128 -9.54 4.46 -9.58
CA LYS A 128 -10.67 5.27 -9.08
C LYS A 128 -11.90 4.41 -8.76
N LYS A 129 -12.17 3.36 -9.55
CA LYS A 129 -13.28 2.43 -9.29
C LYS A 129 -12.97 1.50 -8.14
N GLU A 130 -11.77 0.94 -8.11
CA GLU A 130 -11.36 0.00 -7.07
C GLU A 130 -11.21 0.67 -5.70
N PHE A 131 -10.73 1.92 -5.64
CA PHE A 131 -10.63 2.70 -4.40
C PHE A 131 -11.94 3.41 -3.99
N THR A 132 -13.07 3.03 -4.57
CA THR A 132 -14.37 3.46 -4.05
C THR A 132 -14.67 2.71 -2.76
N ILE A 133 -15.05 3.44 -1.72
CA ILE A 133 -15.40 2.87 -0.41
C ILE A 133 -16.65 2.00 -0.55
N ASN A 134 -16.65 0.87 0.13
CA ASN A 134 -17.81 -0.03 0.18
C ASN A 134 -19.05 0.68 0.72
N LYS A 135 -20.20 0.45 0.10
CA LYS A 135 -21.49 1.07 0.49
C LYS A 135 -21.82 0.90 1.97
N LYS A 136 -21.45 -0.24 2.58
CA LYS A 136 -21.66 -0.50 4.00
C LYS A 136 -21.14 0.60 4.95
N TRP A 137 -20.12 1.33 4.51
CA TRP A 137 -19.56 2.44 5.28
C TRP A 137 -20.25 3.76 4.97
N ILE A 138 -20.68 3.97 3.72
CA ILE A 138 -21.34 5.21 3.27
C ILE A 138 -22.71 5.34 3.91
N ASP A 139 -23.46 4.25 4.01
CA ASP A 139 -24.83 4.23 4.57
C ASP A 139 -24.89 4.63 6.05
N ASN A 140 -23.77 4.55 6.76
CA ASN A 140 -23.66 4.98 8.16
C ASN A 140 -23.35 6.47 8.34
N TYR A 141 -23.02 7.19 7.25
CA TYR A 141 -22.66 8.61 7.27
C TYR A 141 -23.62 9.39 6.35
N GLN A 142 -24.83 9.67 6.83
CA GLN A 142 -25.91 10.25 6.03
C GLN A 142 -25.92 11.78 5.95
N GLU A 143 -24.93 12.49 6.49
CA GLU A 143 -24.87 13.93 6.34
C GLU A 143 -24.19 14.30 5.03
N PRO A 144 -24.92 14.89 4.05
CA PRO A 144 -24.30 15.33 2.80
C PRO A 144 -23.46 16.58 3.04
N VAL A 145 -22.17 16.38 3.29
CA VAL A 145 -21.17 17.48 3.32
C VAL A 145 -21.15 18.25 1.99
N SER A 146 -21.70 17.67 0.93
CA SER A 146 -21.76 18.22 -0.42
C SER A 146 -22.66 19.45 -0.57
N SER A 147 -23.57 19.75 0.37
CA SER A 147 -24.48 20.90 0.32
C SER A 147 -23.96 22.14 1.05
N LEU A 148 -22.82 22.06 1.71
CA LEU A 148 -22.21 23.12 2.49
C LEU A 148 -20.91 23.58 1.85
N ASN A 149 -20.63 24.88 1.86
CA ASN A 149 -19.28 25.40 1.65
C ASN A 149 -18.41 24.96 2.83
N SER A 150 -17.83 23.76 2.73
CA SER A 150 -17.09 23.12 3.81
C SER A 150 -15.64 22.95 3.46
N VAL A 151 -14.77 23.10 4.46
CA VAL A 151 -13.33 22.83 4.39
C VAL A 151 -13.03 21.61 5.26
N ALA A 152 -12.39 20.60 4.67
CA ALA A 152 -11.93 19.45 5.42
C ALA A 152 -10.54 19.71 6.00
N VAL A 153 -10.40 19.56 7.31
CA VAL A 153 -9.10 19.66 8.01
C VAL A 153 -8.70 18.29 8.51
N HIS A 154 -7.59 17.75 7.98
CA HIS A 154 -7.01 16.50 8.46
C HIS A 154 -5.91 16.77 9.48
N VAL A 155 -6.16 16.39 10.72
CA VAL A 155 -5.19 16.52 11.82
C VAL A 155 -4.54 15.17 12.10
N ARG A 156 -3.27 14.99 11.72
CA ARG A 156 -2.53 13.77 11.99
C ARG A 156 -2.08 13.72 13.45
N ARG A 157 -2.55 12.71 14.16
CA ARG A 157 -2.22 12.42 15.58
C ARG A 157 -1.77 10.95 15.72
N GLY A 158 -2.28 10.23 16.69
CA GLY A 158 -1.98 8.80 16.88
C GLY A 158 -0.52 8.56 17.26
N ASP A 159 0.15 7.69 16.53
CA ASP A 159 1.54 7.29 16.76
C ASP A 159 2.53 8.47 16.76
N TYR A 160 2.25 9.54 16.04
CA TYR A 160 3.08 10.77 16.04
C TYR A 160 3.06 11.50 17.39
N ILE A 161 2.02 11.30 18.20
CA ILE A 161 1.89 11.91 19.52
C ILE A 161 2.19 10.89 20.62
N SER A 162 1.83 9.63 20.45
CA SER A 162 1.95 8.61 21.48
C SER A 162 3.32 7.90 21.52
N ASN A 163 4.12 8.00 20.45
CA ASN A 163 5.42 7.37 20.37
C ASN A 163 6.54 8.40 20.53
N ALA A 164 7.36 8.29 21.59
CA ALA A 164 8.44 9.21 21.91
C ALA A 164 9.49 9.35 20.78
N GLU A 165 9.74 8.28 20.03
CA GLU A 165 10.67 8.28 18.90
C GLU A 165 10.16 9.16 17.75
N PHE A 166 8.85 9.13 17.48
CA PHE A 166 8.24 9.98 16.47
C PHE A 166 8.11 11.43 16.94
N GLN A 167 7.84 11.67 18.23
CA GLN A 167 7.80 13.02 18.79
C GLN A 167 9.09 13.81 18.59
N SER A 168 10.24 13.13 18.62
CA SER A 168 11.55 13.78 18.40
C SER A 168 11.79 14.14 16.92
N SER A 169 11.08 13.51 15.99
CA SER A 169 11.31 13.63 14.55
C SER A 169 10.25 14.46 13.82
N TYR A 170 9.10 14.73 14.45
CA TYR A 170 7.98 15.44 13.83
C TYR A 170 7.44 16.57 14.71
N VAL A 171 7.13 17.70 14.07
CA VAL A 171 6.50 18.84 14.75
C VAL A 171 5.01 18.54 15.00
N ASN A 172 4.56 18.75 16.23
CA ASN A 172 3.14 18.72 16.55
C ASN A 172 2.45 20.01 16.11
N LEU A 173 1.88 20.02 14.92
CA LEU A 173 1.24 21.20 14.35
C LEU A 173 0.03 21.72 15.16
N ASN A 174 -0.55 20.88 16.06
CA ASN A 174 -1.64 21.32 16.95
C ASN A 174 -1.17 22.29 18.04
N GLU A 175 0.13 22.33 18.34
CA GLU A 175 0.74 23.25 19.31
C GLU A 175 1.20 24.54 18.64
N THR A 176 0.87 24.73 17.37
CA THR A 176 1.23 25.89 16.55
C THR A 176 -0.02 26.58 16.00
N ASP A 177 0.13 27.76 15.47
CA ASP A 177 -0.95 28.48 14.77
C ASP A 177 -1.20 27.99 13.34
N TYR A 178 -0.60 26.87 12.94
CA TYR A 178 -0.66 26.36 11.56
C TYR A 178 -2.11 26.21 11.06
N TYR A 179 -2.95 25.48 11.80
CA TYR A 179 -4.34 25.26 11.38
C TYR A 179 -5.18 26.54 11.44
N ASN A 180 -4.98 27.39 12.45
CA ASN A 180 -5.67 28.67 12.58
C ASN A 180 -5.34 29.60 11.41
N ASN A 181 -4.10 29.59 10.92
CA ASN A 181 -3.68 30.41 9.80
C ASN A 181 -4.12 29.82 8.44
N ALA A 182 -4.25 28.51 8.33
CA ALA A 182 -4.69 27.83 7.11
C ALA A 182 -6.21 27.98 6.83
N ILE A 183 -7.02 28.27 7.87
CA ILE A 183 -8.49 28.39 7.76
C ILE A 183 -8.92 29.85 7.54
N LYS A 184 -8.06 30.83 7.81
CA LYS A 184 -8.31 32.26 7.52
C LYS A 184 -8.24 32.54 6.03
#